data_49efe3806d4af4962d7aa26d9444259e
#
_entry.id   49efe3806d4af4962d7aa26d9444259e
#
_cell.length_a   1.000
_cell.length_b   1.000
_cell.length_c   1.000
_cell.angle_alpha   90.00
_cell.angle_beta   90.00
_cell.angle_gamma   90.00
#
_symmetry.space_group_name_H-M   'P 1'
#
loop_
_entity.id
_entity.type
_entity.pdbx_description
1 polymer ?
#
loop_
_entity_poly.entity_id
_entity_poly.type
_entity_poly.pdbx_seq_one_letter_code
_entity_poly.pdbx_strand_id
1 'polypeptide(L)'
;MIHELIRAEIEIASNEYLKYKSSKISDDRAFCYMLLSVFFGVNDFNDKFDCVTDGSHDGGIDFIYFDEEDSKLFICQAKYTDNLTPSCIRNEFDKICDTVNNFRKSNTGSYNETLKRILQNALDRLPDDDQDNIEIILFTAARFYSLLLGLKTLKRLSRRPVIIFLIWIGSRHLYALKMI
;
A
#
# COMPACT_ATOMS: atom_id res chain seq x y z
N MET A 1 -22.66 -2.16 7.49
CA MET A 1 -22.40 -3.44 6.78
C MET A 1 -20.97 -3.54 6.27
N ILE A 2 -20.51 -2.75 5.29
CA ILE A 2 -19.18 -2.97 4.71
C ILE A 2 -18.04 -2.54 5.65
N HIS A 3 -18.17 -1.43 6.36
CA HIS A 3 -17.21 -1.05 7.41
C HIS A 3 -17.12 -2.07 8.53
N GLU A 4 -18.21 -2.75 8.83
CA GLU A 4 -18.23 -3.84 9.81
C GLU A 4 -17.46 -5.07 9.31
N LEU A 5 -17.58 -5.39 8.02
CA LEU A 5 -16.79 -6.46 7.41
C LEU A 5 -15.29 -6.15 7.42
N ILE A 6 -14.90 -4.95 6.96
CA ILE A 6 -13.49 -4.51 7.01
C ILE A 6 -12.98 -4.56 8.45
N ARG A 7 -13.77 -4.08 9.40
CA ARG A 7 -13.39 -4.10 10.83
C ARG A 7 -13.21 -5.51 11.35
N ALA A 8 -14.10 -6.44 10.98
CA ALA A 8 -13.99 -7.85 11.36
C ALA A 8 -12.71 -8.49 10.78
N GLU A 9 -12.38 -8.20 9.52
CA GLU A 9 -11.15 -8.70 8.88
C GLU A 9 -9.88 -8.09 9.52
N ILE A 10 -9.91 -6.81 9.89
CA ILE A 10 -8.82 -6.15 10.63
C ILE A 10 -8.64 -6.81 12.01
N GLU A 11 -9.74 -7.14 12.69
CA GLU A 11 -9.70 -7.84 13.97
C GLU A 11 -9.10 -9.25 13.84
N ILE A 12 -9.45 -9.98 12.78
CA ILE A 12 -8.85 -11.29 12.46
C ILE A 12 -7.34 -11.14 12.26
N ALA A 13 -6.90 -10.19 11.44
CA ALA A 13 -5.48 -9.92 11.19
C ALA A 13 -4.72 -9.51 12.47
N SER A 14 -5.35 -8.69 13.32
CA SER A 14 -4.79 -8.28 14.61
C SER A 14 -4.62 -9.46 15.56
N ASN A 15 -5.61 -10.37 15.61
CA ASN A 15 -5.57 -11.58 16.45
C ASN A 15 -4.52 -12.57 15.92
N GLU A 16 -4.39 -12.70 14.59
CA GLU A 16 -3.32 -13.49 13.98
C GLU A 16 -1.95 -12.95 14.42
N TYR A 17 -1.73 -11.65 14.29
CA TYR A 17 -0.46 -11.03 14.69
C TYR A 17 -0.17 -11.25 16.18
N LEU A 18 -1.18 -11.06 17.05
CA LEU A 18 -1.04 -11.30 18.48
C LEU A 18 -0.61 -12.73 18.79
N LYS A 19 -1.16 -13.71 18.07
CA LYS A 19 -0.81 -15.13 18.21
C LYS A 19 0.66 -15.39 17.89
N TYR A 20 1.19 -14.79 16.82
CA TYR A 20 2.56 -15.05 16.35
C TYR A 20 3.63 -14.19 17.04
N LYS A 21 3.30 -12.95 17.39
CA LYS A 21 4.28 -11.99 17.94
C LYS A 21 4.05 -11.65 19.42
N SER A 22 3.00 -12.19 20.05
CA SER A 22 2.65 -11.94 21.46
C SER A 22 2.52 -10.45 21.82
N SER A 23 2.21 -9.61 20.83
CA SER A 23 2.03 -8.16 20.98
C SER A 23 0.85 -7.68 20.12
N LYS A 24 0.21 -6.59 20.57
CA LYS A 24 -0.85 -5.93 19.80
C LYS A 24 -0.25 -5.00 18.75
N ILE A 25 -0.97 -4.85 17.65
CA ILE A 25 -0.66 -3.87 16.59
C ILE A 25 -1.80 -2.86 16.47
N SER A 26 -1.53 -1.72 15.83
CA SER A 26 -2.54 -0.72 15.48
C SER A 26 -3.49 -1.24 14.39
N ASP A 27 -4.67 -0.64 14.30
CA ASP A 27 -5.64 -0.97 13.25
C ASP A 27 -5.07 -0.68 11.85
N ASP A 28 -4.28 0.39 11.67
CA ASP A 28 -3.59 0.69 10.41
C ASP A 28 -2.64 -0.44 9.99
N ARG A 29 -1.85 -0.93 10.92
CA ARG A 29 -0.95 -2.06 10.66
C ARG A 29 -1.70 -3.36 10.41
N ALA A 30 -2.76 -3.65 11.18
CA ALA A 30 -3.62 -4.80 10.94
C ALA A 30 -4.32 -4.72 9.57
N PHE A 31 -4.66 -3.51 9.12
CA PHE A 31 -5.20 -3.26 7.79
C PHE A 31 -4.23 -3.69 6.68
N CYS A 32 -2.91 -3.46 6.84
CA CYS A 32 -1.89 -3.95 5.89
C CYS A 32 -1.91 -5.49 5.79
N TYR A 33 -1.96 -6.19 6.92
CA TYR A 33 -2.02 -7.67 6.93
C TYR A 33 -3.29 -8.21 6.28
N MET A 34 -4.44 -7.56 6.53
CA MET A 34 -5.70 -7.88 5.87
C MET A 34 -5.59 -7.69 4.35
N LEU A 35 -5.03 -6.55 3.90
CA LEU A 35 -4.87 -6.25 2.48
C LEU A 35 -3.98 -7.26 1.77
N LEU A 36 -2.88 -7.68 2.37
CA LEU A 36 -2.01 -8.73 1.84
C LEU A 36 -2.77 -10.04 1.62
N SER A 37 -3.64 -10.43 2.56
CA SER A 37 -4.45 -11.65 2.40
C SER A 37 -5.52 -11.50 1.33
N VAL A 38 -6.27 -10.39 1.35
CA VAL A 38 -7.48 -10.22 0.50
C VAL A 38 -7.13 -9.89 -0.95
N PHE A 39 -6.12 -9.04 -1.19
CA PHE A 39 -5.79 -8.55 -2.53
C PHE A 39 -4.64 -9.29 -3.20
N PHE A 40 -3.69 -9.79 -2.41
CA PHE A 40 -2.50 -10.44 -2.93
C PHE A 40 -2.47 -11.95 -2.64
N GLY A 41 -3.47 -12.48 -1.93
CA GLY A 41 -3.55 -13.91 -1.63
C GLY A 41 -2.46 -14.43 -0.69
N VAL A 42 -1.73 -13.53 0.00
CA VAL A 42 -0.67 -13.91 0.94
C VAL A 42 -1.32 -14.40 2.23
N ASN A 43 -1.32 -15.71 2.45
CA ASN A 43 -2.02 -16.32 3.59
C ASN A 43 -1.10 -16.70 4.74
N ASP A 44 0.16 -17.06 4.48
CA ASP A 44 1.13 -17.34 5.55
C ASP A 44 1.51 -16.08 6.31
N PHE A 45 1.57 -16.18 7.62
CA PHE A 45 1.88 -15.04 8.48
C PHE A 45 3.29 -14.49 8.28
N ASN A 46 4.28 -15.37 8.10
CA ASN A 46 5.67 -14.93 7.94
C ASN A 46 5.86 -14.23 6.60
N ASP A 47 5.21 -14.74 5.54
CA ASP A 47 5.21 -14.10 4.22
C ASP A 47 4.59 -12.69 4.30
N LYS A 48 3.45 -12.53 5.00
CA LYS A 48 2.86 -11.21 5.28
C LYS A 48 3.81 -10.32 6.06
N PHE A 49 4.44 -10.88 7.11
CA PHE A 49 5.36 -10.14 7.97
C PHE A 49 6.57 -9.62 7.20
N ASP A 50 7.06 -10.39 6.24
CA ASP A 50 8.20 -10.00 5.39
C ASP A 50 7.86 -8.97 4.32
N CYS A 51 6.56 -8.74 4.05
CA CYS A 51 6.10 -7.68 3.15
C CYS A 51 5.92 -6.32 3.85
N VAL A 52 5.63 -6.30 5.16
CA VAL A 52 5.24 -5.07 5.88
C VAL A 52 6.46 -4.24 6.27
N THR A 53 6.47 -2.98 5.83
CA THR A 53 7.53 -1.99 6.06
C THR A 53 7.12 -0.91 7.07
N ASP A 54 5.83 -0.85 7.42
CA ASP A 54 5.22 0.17 8.29
C ASP A 54 6.04 0.45 9.57
N GLY A 55 6.29 1.73 9.81
CA GLY A 55 7.04 2.22 10.96
C GLY A 55 7.58 3.64 10.75
N SER A 56 8.32 4.15 11.73
CA SER A 56 8.99 5.44 11.56
C SER A 56 10.05 5.35 10.45
N HIS A 57 10.12 6.37 9.59
CA HIS A 57 11.06 6.43 8.45
C HIS A 57 10.82 5.37 7.37
N ASP A 58 9.57 4.97 7.19
CA ASP A 58 9.12 4.03 6.15
C ASP A 58 8.98 4.65 4.74
N GLY A 59 9.26 5.93 4.59
CA GLY A 59 9.17 6.61 3.29
C GLY A 59 7.75 6.74 2.73
N GLY A 60 6.72 6.50 3.56
CA GLY A 60 5.31 6.45 3.13
C GLY A 60 4.92 5.12 2.50
N ILE A 61 5.67 4.06 2.76
CA ILE A 61 5.41 2.73 2.24
C ILE A 61 5.07 1.82 3.42
N ASP A 62 3.84 1.31 3.47
CA ASP A 62 3.38 0.46 4.56
C ASP A 62 3.65 -1.03 4.29
N PHE A 63 3.57 -1.45 3.02
CA PHE A 63 3.98 -2.79 2.63
C PHE A 63 4.37 -2.86 1.15
N ILE A 64 5.14 -3.88 0.81
CA ILE A 64 5.64 -4.17 -0.53
C ILE A 64 5.32 -5.62 -0.86
N TYR A 65 4.74 -5.84 -2.05
CA TYR A 65 4.50 -7.18 -2.57
C TYR A 65 5.13 -7.33 -3.96
N PHE A 66 5.88 -8.38 -4.17
CA PHE A 66 6.43 -8.73 -5.46
C PHE A 66 5.71 -9.96 -6.03
N ASP A 67 5.08 -9.78 -7.18
CA ASP A 67 4.44 -10.85 -7.92
C ASP A 67 5.48 -11.55 -8.79
N GLU A 68 5.78 -12.80 -8.46
CA GLU A 68 6.78 -13.60 -9.17
C GLU A 68 6.31 -14.01 -10.58
N GLU A 69 5.00 -14.24 -10.75
CA GLU A 69 4.44 -14.73 -12.02
C GLU A 69 4.50 -13.63 -13.08
N ASP A 70 4.11 -12.42 -12.71
CA ASP A 70 4.08 -11.27 -13.60
C ASP A 70 5.36 -10.41 -13.54
N SER A 71 6.33 -10.75 -12.67
CA SER A 71 7.53 -9.95 -12.36
C SER A 71 7.18 -8.51 -12.02
N LYS A 72 6.15 -8.32 -11.18
CA LYS A 72 5.54 -7.02 -10.89
C LYS A 72 5.74 -6.62 -9.44
N LEU A 73 6.16 -5.39 -9.23
CA LEU A 73 6.37 -4.82 -7.91
C LEU A 73 5.20 -3.90 -7.52
N PHE A 74 4.52 -4.25 -6.43
CA PHE A 74 3.49 -3.42 -5.82
C PHE A 74 4.04 -2.72 -4.59
N ILE A 75 4.01 -1.38 -4.61
CA ILE A 75 4.42 -0.52 -3.49
C ILE A 75 3.16 0.12 -2.93
N CYS A 76 2.84 -0.20 -1.67
CA CYS A 76 1.53 0.04 -1.11
C CYS A 76 1.58 0.95 0.12
N GLN A 77 0.66 1.90 0.16
CA GLN A 77 0.30 2.70 1.33
C GLN A 77 -1.12 2.37 1.73
N ALA A 78 -1.39 2.21 3.03
CA ALA A 78 -2.69 1.87 3.58
C ALA A 78 -3.15 2.95 4.57
N LYS A 79 -4.36 3.46 4.39
CA LYS A 79 -4.96 4.48 5.27
C LYS A 79 -6.32 4.00 5.75
N TYR A 80 -6.36 3.50 6.98
CA TYR A 80 -7.61 3.15 7.64
C TYR A 80 -8.21 4.38 8.31
N THR A 81 -8.81 5.27 7.48
CA THR A 81 -9.36 6.55 7.92
C THR A 81 -10.61 6.91 7.13
N ASP A 82 -11.55 7.62 7.78
CA ASP A 82 -12.74 8.19 7.13
C ASP A 82 -12.47 9.54 6.44
N ASN A 83 -11.33 10.18 6.74
CA ASN A 83 -11.01 11.55 6.34
C ASN A 83 -9.78 11.60 5.43
N LEU A 84 -9.96 11.26 4.16
CA LEU A 84 -8.92 11.37 3.16
C LEU A 84 -9.22 12.51 2.19
N THR A 85 -8.35 13.51 2.13
CA THR A 85 -8.47 14.64 1.21
C THR A 85 -7.62 14.42 -0.05
N PRO A 86 -7.97 15.08 -1.18
CA PRO A 86 -7.16 14.99 -2.40
C PRO A 86 -5.72 15.46 -2.22
N SER A 87 -5.48 16.46 -1.37
CA SER A 87 -4.12 16.90 -1.05
C SER A 87 -3.34 15.86 -0.26
N CYS A 88 -3.98 15.19 0.69
CA CYS A 88 -3.38 14.10 1.44
C CYS A 88 -2.97 12.97 0.50
N ILE A 89 -3.87 12.54 -0.40
CA ILE A 89 -3.59 11.51 -1.41
C ILE A 89 -2.36 11.88 -2.24
N ARG A 90 -2.31 13.11 -2.75
CA ARG A 90 -1.16 13.57 -3.56
C ARG A 90 0.14 13.51 -2.76
N ASN A 91 0.13 14.03 -1.54
CA ASN A 91 1.32 14.06 -0.69
C ASN A 91 1.85 12.63 -0.39
N GLU A 92 0.95 11.67 -0.19
CA GLU A 92 1.38 10.27 0.01
C GLU A 92 2.02 9.69 -1.25
N PHE A 93 1.45 9.97 -2.43
CA PHE A 93 2.07 9.54 -3.69
C PHE A 93 3.42 10.20 -3.94
N ASP A 94 3.52 11.51 -3.76
CA ASP A 94 4.77 12.24 -3.95
C ASP A 94 5.86 11.67 -3.01
N LYS A 95 5.49 11.40 -1.75
CA LYS A 95 6.39 10.79 -0.77
C LYS A 95 6.89 9.41 -1.20
N ILE A 96 6.00 8.54 -1.69
CA ILE A 96 6.38 7.20 -2.18
C ILE A 96 7.29 7.31 -3.42
N CYS A 97 6.93 8.17 -4.38
CA CYS A 97 7.73 8.40 -5.58
C CYS A 97 9.13 8.90 -5.23
N ASP A 98 9.25 9.84 -4.29
CA ASP A 98 10.52 10.35 -3.82
C ASP A 98 11.34 9.24 -3.13
N THR A 99 10.69 8.39 -2.35
CA THR A 99 11.34 7.23 -1.72
C THR A 99 11.92 6.30 -2.76
N VAL A 100 11.13 5.85 -3.74
CA VAL A 100 11.60 4.97 -4.82
C VAL A 100 12.76 5.61 -5.61
N ASN A 101 12.65 6.91 -5.94
CA ASN A 101 13.72 7.64 -6.62
C ASN A 101 15.01 7.73 -5.79
N ASN A 102 14.88 7.89 -4.48
CA ASN A 102 16.05 7.90 -3.57
C ASN A 102 16.74 6.53 -3.53
N PHE A 103 15.99 5.44 -3.48
CA PHE A 103 16.56 4.09 -3.53
C PHE A 103 17.30 3.84 -4.85
N ARG A 104 16.73 4.22 -5.99
CA ARG A 104 17.38 4.12 -7.30
C ARG A 104 18.68 4.92 -7.41
N LYS A 105 18.80 6.00 -6.62
CA LYS A 105 20.02 6.83 -6.53
C LYS A 105 20.95 6.41 -5.40
N SER A 106 20.67 5.29 -4.73
CA SER A 106 21.43 4.81 -3.55
C SER A 106 21.45 5.79 -2.38
N ASN A 107 20.47 6.71 -2.31
CA ASN A 107 20.33 7.69 -1.22
C ASN A 107 19.33 7.17 -0.17
N THR A 108 19.74 6.19 0.62
CA THR A 108 18.85 5.45 1.53
C THR A 108 19.07 5.75 3.02
N GLY A 109 19.98 6.66 3.36
CA GLY A 109 20.41 6.89 4.75
C GLY A 109 19.31 7.30 5.73
N SER A 110 18.22 7.94 5.24
CA SER A 110 17.12 8.44 6.08
C SER A 110 16.03 7.41 6.38
N TYR A 111 16.06 6.24 5.76
CA TYR A 111 15.01 5.22 5.87
C TYR A 111 15.33 4.15 6.90
N ASN A 112 14.30 3.49 7.43
CA ASN A 112 14.48 2.39 8.37
C ASN A 112 15.03 1.13 7.69
N GLU A 113 15.66 0.25 8.47
CA GLU A 113 16.33 -0.94 7.94
C GLU A 113 15.38 -1.97 7.32
N THR A 114 14.15 -2.03 7.82
CA THR A 114 13.12 -2.92 7.26
C THR A 114 12.78 -2.51 5.83
N LEU A 115 12.49 -1.22 5.61
CA LEU A 115 12.24 -0.69 4.27
C LEU A 115 13.45 -0.88 3.37
N LYS A 116 14.67 -0.58 3.85
CA LYS A 116 15.90 -0.76 3.06
C LYS A 116 16.02 -2.19 2.55
N ARG A 117 15.89 -3.15 3.45
CA ARG A 117 15.98 -4.57 3.09
C ARG A 117 14.91 -4.99 2.09
N ILE A 118 13.64 -4.66 2.34
CA ILE A 118 12.52 -5.14 1.52
C ILE A 118 12.50 -4.43 0.16
N LEU A 119 12.60 -3.10 0.13
CA LEU A 119 12.50 -2.34 -1.12
C LEU A 119 13.73 -2.58 -2.02
N GLN A 120 14.93 -2.65 -1.46
CA GLN A 120 16.13 -2.94 -2.25
C GLN A 120 16.03 -4.32 -2.89
N ASN A 121 15.72 -5.35 -2.09
CA ASN A 121 15.56 -6.71 -2.61
C ASN A 121 14.47 -6.79 -3.70
N ALA A 122 13.38 -6.04 -3.55
CA ALA A 122 12.31 -6.02 -4.55
C ALA A 122 12.73 -5.31 -5.84
N LEU A 123 13.46 -4.19 -5.74
CA LEU A 123 13.99 -3.48 -6.90
C LEU A 123 15.05 -4.28 -7.65
N ASP A 124 15.92 -5.01 -6.94
CA ASP A 124 16.98 -5.84 -7.54
C ASP A 124 16.43 -7.04 -8.31
N ARG A 125 15.15 -7.40 -8.09
CA ARG A 125 14.45 -8.48 -8.80
C ARG A 125 13.79 -8.02 -10.09
N LEU A 126 13.62 -6.71 -10.27
CA LEU A 126 13.08 -6.15 -11.51
C LEU A 126 14.15 -6.17 -12.61
N PRO A 127 13.76 -6.43 -13.87
CA PRO A 127 14.65 -6.24 -15.02
C PRO A 127 15.14 -4.79 -15.11
N ASP A 128 16.39 -4.58 -15.55
CA ASP A 128 17.08 -3.28 -15.51
C ASP A 128 16.33 -2.11 -16.20
N ASP A 129 15.46 -2.39 -17.17
CA ASP A 129 14.74 -1.36 -17.94
C ASP A 129 13.25 -1.22 -17.58
N ASP A 130 12.77 -1.91 -16.51
CA ASP A 130 11.33 -2.12 -16.35
C ASP A 130 10.68 -1.23 -15.29
N GLN A 131 10.65 0.09 -15.56
CA GLN A 131 9.89 1.04 -14.74
C GLN A 131 8.37 0.80 -14.81
N ASP A 132 7.89 0.15 -15.87
CA ASP A 132 6.47 -0.12 -16.09
C ASP A 132 5.95 -1.26 -15.20
N ASN A 133 6.85 -2.04 -14.60
CA ASN A 133 6.51 -3.14 -13.68
C ASN A 133 6.41 -2.70 -12.20
N ILE A 134 6.42 -1.41 -11.91
CA ILE A 134 6.15 -0.88 -10.58
C ILE A 134 4.76 -0.26 -10.53
N GLU A 135 3.90 -0.79 -9.67
CA GLU A 135 2.61 -0.18 -9.37
C GLU A 135 2.61 0.40 -7.95
N ILE A 136 2.24 1.67 -7.83
CA ILE A 136 2.02 2.34 -6.54
C ILE A 136 0.52 2.32 -6.24
N ILE A 137 0.14 1.73 -5.11
CA ILE A 137 -1.26 1.59 -4.70
C ILE A 137 -1.48 2.30 -3.36
N LEU A 138 -2.49 3.16 -3.31
CA LEU A 138 -3.01 3.71 -2.07
C LEU A 138 -4.34 3.02 -1.73
N PHE A 139 -4.33 2.21 -0.68
CA PHE A 139 -5.52 1.60 -0.12
C PHE A 139 -6.15 2.53 0.92
N THR A 140 -7.46 2.67 0.88
CA THR A 140 -8.19 3.46 1.88
C THR A 140 -9.56 2.88 2.19
N ALA A 141 -9.96 2.99 3.45
CA ALA A 141 -11.32 2.72 3.91
C ALA A 141 -12.20 3.98 3.97
N ALA A 142 -11.73 5.12 3.47
CA ALA A 142 -12.43 6.41 3.50
C ALA A 142 -13.78 6.37 2.76
N ARG A 143 -14.73 7.18 3.23
CA ARG A 143 -16.04 7.29 2.58
C ARG A 143 -15.93 7.96 1.22
N PHE A 144 -16.58 7.36 0.23
CA PHE A 144 -16.46 7.68 -1.20
C PHE A 144 -16.79 9.13 -1.59
N TYR A 145 -17.70 9.81 -0.89
CA TYR A 145 -18.17 11.13 -1.28
C TYR A 145 -17.08 12.21 -1.25
N SER A 146 -16.13 12.11 -0.35
CA SER A 146 -15.02 13.07 -0.26
C SER A 146 -13.95 12.84 -1.35
N LEU A 147 -13.84 11.65 -1.87
CA LEU A 147 -12.85 11.25 -2.89
C LEU A 147 -13.27 11.58 -4.32
N LEU A 148 -14.57 11.47 -4.65
CA LEU A 148 -15.10 11.77 -6.00
C LEU A 148 -14.82 13.20 -6.47
N LEU A 149 -14.89 14.17 -5.57
CA LEU A 149 -14.58 15.57 -5.86
C LEU A 149 -13.08 15.79 -6.16
N GLY A 150 -12.21 14.93 -5.60
CA GLY A 150 -10.75 15.00 -5.79
C GLY A 150 -10.26 14.32 -7.07
N LEU A 151 -10.91 13.25 -7.49
CA LEU A 151 -10.50 12.48 -8.69
C LEU A 151 -10.58 13.29 -9.99
N LYS A 152 -11.51 14.27 -10.09
CA LYS A 152 -11.59 15.16 -11.25
C LYS A 152 -10.35 16.05 -11.38
N THR A 153 -9.70 16.37 -10.29
CA THR A 153 -8.49 17.21 -10.25
C THR A 153 -7.22 16.39 -10.56
N LEU A 154 -7.19 15.11 -10.19
CA LEU A 154 -6.05 14.21 -10.42
C LEU A 154 -5.86 13.83 -11.89
N LYS A 155 -6.94 13.76 -12.69
CA LYS A 155 -6.86 13.52 -14.14
C LYS A 155 -5.96 14.50 -14.89
N ARG A 156 -5.65 15.66 -14.31
CA ARG A 156 -4.80 16.71 -14.93
C ARG A 156 -3.31 16.55 -14.63
N LEU A 157 -2.91 15.65 -13.71
CA LEU A 157 -1.55 15.60 -13.17
C LEU A 157 -0.73 14.37 -13.60
N SER A 158 -1.33 13.35 -14.20
CA SER A 158 -0.61 12.13 -14.53
C SER A 158 0.08 12.25 -15.90
N ARG A 159 1.36 12.57 -15.89
CA ARG A 159 2.30 12.21 -16.98
C ARG A 159 3.21 11.03 -16.56
N ARG A 160 2.86 10.24 -15.55
CA ARG A 160 3.67 9.13 -15.02
C ARG A 160 2.82 8.00 -14.43
N PRO A 161 3.40 6.81 -14.19
CA PRO A 161 2.75 5.51 -14.29
C PRO A 161 1.61 5.31 -13.29
N VAL A 162 0.78 4.44 -13.73
CA VAL A 162 -0.42 3.82 -13.16
C VAL A 162 -0.61 3.99 -11.66
N ILE A 163 -1.62 4.77 -11.31
CA ILE A 163 -2.09 4.89 -9.93
C ILE A 163 -3.37 4.08 -9.81
N ILE A 164 -3.36 3.04 -9.01
CA ILE A 164 -4.57 2.29 -8.69
C ILE A 164 -5.10 2.81 -7.36
N PHE A 165 -6.23 3.51 -7.40
CA PHE A 165 -7.03 3.76 -6.22
C PHE A 165 -7.99 2.59 -6.05
N LEU A 166 -7.83 1.79 -5.01
CA LEU A 166 -8.87 0.90 -4.56
C LEU A 166 -9.75 1.68 -3.60
N ILE A 167 -10.84 2.21 -4.14
CA ILE A 167 -11.88 2.85 -3.36
C ILE A 167 -12.97 1.83 -3.15
N TRP A 168 -13.18 1.44 -1.90
CA TRP A 168 -14.29 0.60 -1.55
C TRP A 168 -15.58 1.42 -1.50
N ILE A 169 -16.50 1.15 -2.43
CA ILE A 169 -17.84 1.75 -2.44
C ILE A 169 -18.83 0.74 -1.89
N GLY A 170 -19.54 1.13 -0.86
CA GLY A 170 -20.50 0.31 -0.15
C GLY A 170 -21.47 -0.46 -1.07
N SER A 171 -21.70 -1.73 -0.68
CA SER A 171 -22.62 -2.73 -1.21
C SER A 171 -22.40 -3.22 -2.65
N ARG A 172 -21.44 -4.08 -2.88
CA ARG A 172 -21.32 -5.08 -3.97
C ARG A 172 -20.27 -4.90 -5.05
N HIS A 173 -19.52 -3.83 -5.20
CA HIS A 173 -18.52 -3.76 -6.27
C HIS A 173 -17.22 -3.15 -5.77
N LEU A 174 -16.13 -3.91 -5.97
CA LEU A 174 -14.77 -3.41 -5.89
C LEU A 174 -14.50 -2.66 -7.20
N TYR A 175 -14.28 -1.36 -7.14
CA TYR A 175 -13.83 -0.62 -8.32
C TYR A 175 -12.32 -0.34 -8.16
N ALA A 176 -11.52 -1.01 -8.99
CA ALA A 176 -10.18 -0.57 -9.27
C ALA A 176 -10.25 0.55 -10.30
N LEU A 177 -9.99 1.77 -9.92
CA LEU A 177 -9.83 2.87 -10.87
C LEU A 177 -8.36 2.85 -11.31
N LYS A 178 -8.09 2.17 -12.40
CA LYS A 178 -6.80 2.22 -13.08
C LYS A 178 -6.73 3.57 -13.81
N MET A 179 -5.91 4.50 -13.33
CA MET A 179 -5.55 5.68 -14.09
C MET A 179 -4.20 5.43 -14.75
N ILE A 180 -4.21 5.38 -16.07
CA ILE A 180 -3.02 5.34 -16.91
C ILE A 180 -2.59 6.77 -17.22
#